data_7e587f93a3b4c65b49b89b8e8451850f
#
_entry.id   7e587f93a3b4c65b49b89b8e8451850f
#
_cell.length_a   1.000
_cell.length_b   1.000
_cell.length_c   1.000
_cell.angle_alpha   90.00
_cell.angle_beta   90.00
_cell.angle_gamma   90.00
#
_symmetry.space_group_name_H-M   'P 1'
#
loop_
_entity.id
_entity.type
_entity.pdbx_description
1 polymer ?
#
loop_
_entity_poly.entity_id
_entity_poly.type
_entity_poly.pdbx_seq_one_letter_code
_entity_poly.pdbx_strand_id
1 'polypeptide(L)'
;IEEVGDDYPQAGLAEYFFILSMDDGAEYESALTDLMDRYQGQALALLPAWTLIEEEFQKNQNTGTSEYFMDVRKRLESYEHERKMYKDGIDSRIAYDLTGRFSYLADHLESEAVQIKVKDGQAEIALRNLDKVKVRITKRDETVFETIVENPVRSFYALDTIALSLPKLDDGDYRIRCLDGKDEIGQCHYPKFTLSVSLRDGSEGKRIYVADYKTGEPLRNVDMK
;
A
#
# COMPACT_ATOMS: atom_id res chain seq x y z
N ILE A 1 -33.03 12.85 18.63
CA ILE A 1 -32.66 13.36 17.29
C ILE A 1 -33.88 13.97 16.59
N GLU A 2 -35.10 13.50 16.84
CA GLU A 2 -36.32 14.03 16.21
C GLU A 2 -36.72 15.47 16.62
N GLU A 3 -36.12 16.05 17.64
CA GLU A 3 -36.43 17.42 18.12
C GLU A 3 -35.51 18.53 17.60
N VAL A 4 -34.40 18.18 16.95
CA VAL A 4 -33.50 19.17 16.33
C VAL A 4 -33.81 19.18 14.84
N GLY A 5 -34.49 20.24 14.38
CA GLY A 5 -34.87 20.35 12.98
C GLY A 5 -33.68 20.16 12.02
N ASP A 6 -33.92 19.58 10.85
CA ASP A 6 -32.97 19.23 9.79
C ASP A 6 -32.06 20.41 9.30
N ASP A 7 -32.37 21.63 9.73
CA ASP A 7 -31.66 22.86 9.34
C ASP A 7 -30.39 23.16 10.17
N TYR A 8 -30.03 22.31 11.16
CA TYR A 8 -28.81 22.52 11.94
C TYR A 8 -27.64 21.73 11.36
N PRO A 9 -26.57 22.37 10.88
CA PRO A 9 -25.35 21.70 10.40
C PRO A 9 -24.76 20.71 11.39
N GLN A 10 -25.01 20.94 12.70
CA GLN A 10 -24.58 20.05 13.76
C GLN A 10 -25.34 18.71 13.80
N ALA A 11 -26.60 18.65 13.34
CA ALA A 11 -27.37 17.42 13.24
C ALA A 11 -26.76 16.48 12.19
N GLY A 12 -26.43 17.01 11.02
CA GLY A 12 -25.76 16.24 9.97
C GLY A 12 -24.35 15.76 10.38
N LEU A 13 -23.62 16.56 11.15
CA LEU A 13 -22.33 16.13 11.68
C LEU A 13 -22.46 15.00 12.72
N ALA A 14 -23.48 15.07 13.58
CA ALA A 14 -23.78 14.00 14.54
C ALA A 14 -24.24 12.72 13.82
N GLU A 15 -25.03 12.84 12.75
CA GLU A 15 -25.43 11.73 11.91
C GLU A 15 -24.23 11.08 11.23
N TYR A 16 -23.30 11.87 10.68
CA TYR A 16 -22.06 11.36 10.10
C TYR A 16 -21.26 10.52 11.12
N PHE A 17 -21.05 11.01 12.33
CA PHE A 17 -20.35 10.26 13.36
C PHE A 17 -21.12 9.01 13.81
N PHE A 18 -22.44 9.05 13.80
CA PHE A 18 -23.25 7.86 14.07
C PHE A 18 -23.06 6.81 12.96
N ILE A 19 -23.07 7.20 11.70
CA ILE A 19 -22.84 6.30 10.56
C ILE A 19 -21.44 5.67 10.68
N LEU A 20 -20.40 6.43 11.04
CA LEU A 20 -19.04 5.89 11.25
C LEU A 20 -18.95 4.86 12.39
N SER A 21 -19.95 4.75 13.25
CA SER A 21 -20.04 3.72 14.31
C SER A 21 -20.79 2.47 13.90
N MET A 22 -21.36 2.43 12.69
CA MET A 22 -22.02 1.25 12.13
C MET A 22 -20.98 0.20 11.71
N ASP A 23 -21.40 -1.04 11.61
CA ASP A 23 -20.58 -2.09 11.01
C ASP A 23 -20.46 -1.86 9.48
N ASP A 24 -19.28 -2.15 8.92
CA ASP A 24 -19.02 -2.05 7.49
C ASP A 24 -19.99 -2.95 6.72
N GLY A 25 -20.59 -2.40 5.66
CA GLY A 25 -21.52 -3.13 4.80
C GLY A 25 -22.39 -2.24 3.93
N ALA A 26 -23.33 -2.85 3.20
CA ALA A 26 -24.19 -2.14 2.27
C ALA A 26 -25.06 -1.06 2.92
N GLU A 27 -25.49 -1.26 4.18
CA GLU A 27 -26.25 -0.27 4.93
C GLU A 27 -25.41 0.96 5.29
N TYR A 28 -24.16 0.75 5.69
CA TYR A 28 -23.19 1.80 5.97
C TYR A 28 -22.88 2.63 4.71
N GLU A 29 -22.55 1.98 3.59
CA GLU A 29 -22.25 2.67 2.32
C GLU A 29 -23.48 3.45 1.80
N SER A 30 -24.71 2.88 1.94
CA SER A 30 -25.96 3.56 1.61
C SER A 30 -26.19 4.79 2.49
N ALA A 31 -25.99 4.68 3.80
CA ALA A 31 -26.16 5.79 4.73
C ALA A 31 -25.21 6.96 4.46
N LEU A 32 -23.93 6.67 4.12
CA LEU A 32 -22.97 7.69 3.70
C LEU A 32 -23.41 8.39 2.40
N THR A 33 -23.90 7.61 1.43
CA THR A 33 -24.38 8.14 0.14
C THR A 33 -25.62 9.03 0.34
N ASP A 34 -26.58 8.57 1.13
CA ASP A 34 -27.81 9.34 1.45
C ASP A 34 -27.47 10.65 2.18
N LEU A 35 -26.47 10.61 3.09
CA LEU A 35 -26.01 11.80 3.78
C LEU A 35 -25.35 12.78 2.82
N MET A 36 -24.51 12.30 1.91
CA MET A 36 -23.84 13.11 0.88
C MET A 36 -24.85 13.80 -0.02
N ASP A 37 -25.88 13.08 -0.48
CA ASP A 37 -26.91 13.61 -1.38
C ASP A 37 -27.80 14.66 -0.68
N ARG A 38 -28.14 14.42 0.59
CA ARG A 38 -28.97 15.35 1.39
C ARG A 38 -28.27 16.68 1.66
N TYR A 39 -26.97 16.67 1.84
CA TYR A 39 -26.17 17.86 2.11
C TYR A 39 -25.38 18.35 0.88
N GLN A 40 -25.82 17.97 -0.33
CA GLN A 40 -25.19 18.42 -1.56
C GLN A 40 -25.11 19.96 -1.61
N GLY A 41 -23.94 20.51 -1.95
CA GLY A 41 -23.67 21.94 -1.96
C GLY A 41 -23.31 22.56 -0.61
N GLN A 42 -23.17 21.73 0.43
CA GLN A 42 -22.63 22.11 1.74
C GLN A 42 -21.34 21.34 2.03
N ALA A 43 -20.43 21.93 2.80
CA ALA A 43 -19.15 21.28 3.14
C ALA A 43 -19.33 19.92 3.85
N LEU A 44 -20.47 19.73 4.52
CA LEU A 44 -20.79 18.47 5.20
C LEU A 44 -20.84 17.29 4.23
N ALA A 45 -21.28 17.47 2.98
CA ALA A 45 -21.28 16.42 1.96
C ALA A 45 -19.87 15.91 1.62
N LEU A 46 -18.84 16.70 1.83
CA LEU A 46 -17.44 16.30 1.60
C LEU A 46 -16.91 15.27 2.61
N LEU A 47 -17.50 15.14 3.79
CA LEU A 47 -17.09 14.17 4.80
C LEU A 47 -17.42 12.73 4.36
N PRO A 48 -18.69 12.38 4.05
CA PRO A 48 -19.01 11.06 3.52
C PRO A 48 -18.34 10.80 2.15
N ALA A 49 -18.23 11.80 1.28
CA ALA A 49 -17.50 11.67 0.01
C ALA A 49 -16.04 11.28 0.22
N TRP A 50 -15.36 11.90 1.19
CA TRP A 50 -14.00 11.53 1.60
C TRP A 50 -13.94 10.09 2.13
N THR A 51 -14.84 9.72 3.04
CA THR A 51 -14.85 8.39 3.66
C THR A 51 -15.00 7.30 2.59
N LEU A 52 -15.97 7.46 1.68
CA LEU A 52 -16.20 6.50 0.60
C LEU A 52 -14.99 6.37 -0.34
N ILE A 53 -14.35 7.47 -0.73
CA ILE A 53 -13.20 7.42 -1.62
C ILE A 53 -11.96 6.83 -0.92
N GLU A 54 -11.75 7.13 0.36
CA GLU A 54 -10.64 6.59 1.15
C GLU A 54 -10.77 5.07 1.31
N GLU A 55 -11.95 4.57 1.69
CA GLU A 55 -12.19 3.14 1.85
C GLU A 55 -12.07 2.37 0.54
N GLU A 56 -12.66 2.91 -0.54
CA GLU A 56 -12.52 2.33 -1.86
C GLU A 56 -11.06 2.28 -2.31
N PHE A 57 -10.32 3.35 -2.05
CA PHE A 57 -8.89 3.42 -2.35
C PHE A 57 -8.09 2.38 -1.55
N GLN A 58 -8.35 2.24 -0.24
CA GLN A 58 -7.67 1.25 0.60
C GLN A 58 -7.89 -0.19 0.10
N LYS A 59 -9.11 -0.50 -0.33
CA LYS A 59 -9.43 -1.82 -0.91
C LYS A 59 -8.68 -2.09 -2.23
N ASN A 60 -8.43 -1.05 -3.03
CA ASN A 60 -7.90 -1.18 -4.40
C ASN A 60 -6.45 -0.70 -4.58
N GLN A 61 -5.78 -0.17 -3.56
CA GLN A 61 -4.46 0.49 -3.69
C GLN A 61 -3.35 -0.36 -4.34
N ASN A 62 -3.44 -1.69 -4.28
CA ASN A 62 -2.45 -2.62 -4.85
C ASN A 62 -2.95 -3.36 -6.10
N THR A 63 -4.21 -3.27 -6.44
CA THR A 63 -4.87 -4.05 -7.50
C THR A 63 -5.67 -3.22 -8.47
N GLY A 64 -5.88 -1.94 -8.18
CA GLY A 64 -6.63 -1.04 -9.02
C GLY A 64 -5.98 -0.82 -10.39
N THR A 65 -6.82 -0.65 -11.41
CA THR A 65 -6.37 -0.31 -12.76
C THR A 65 -6.02 1.17 -12.89
N SER A 66 -5.28 1.53 -13.93
CA SER A 66 -4.99 2.93 -14.26
C SER A 66 -6.27 3.77 -14.41
N GLU A 67 -7.29 3.23 -15.07
CA GLU A 67 -8.60 3.90 -15.23
C GLU A 67 -9.25 4.21 -13.88
N TYR A 68 -9.24 3.24 -12.97
CA TYR A 68 -9.74 3.41 -11.61
C TYR A 68 -9.01 4.54 -10.89
N PHE A 69 -7.67 4.55 -10.88
CA PHE A 69 -6.90 5.59 -10.19
C PHE A 69 -7.02 6.96 -10.85
N MET A 70 -7.18 7.03 -12.16
CA MET A 70 -7.49 8.28 -12.86
C MET A 70 -8.87 8.83 -12.46
N ASP A 71 -9.88 7.98 -12.26
CA ASP A 71 -11.18 8.39 -11.74
C ASP A 71 -11.07 8.88 -10.30
N VAL A 72 -10.38 8.17 -9.42
CA VAL A 72 -10.09 8.61 -8.05
C VAL A 72 -9.42 9.99 -8.05
N ARG A 73 -8.40 10.19 -8.89
CA ARG A 73 -7.69 11.49 -9.00
C ARG A 73 -8.63 12.61 -9.43
N LYS A 74 -9.49 12.35 -10.41
CA LYS A 74 -10.50 13.31 -10.88
C LYS A 74 -11.51 13.67 -9.80
N ARG A 75 -12.01 12.69 -9.05
CA ARG A 75 -12.92 12.94 -7.91
C ARG A 75 -12.24 13.79 -6.83
N LEU A 76 -10.98 13.49 -6.49
CA LEU A 76 -10.20 14.29 -5.55
C LEU A 76 -10.03 15.74 -6.01
N GLU A 77 -9.76 15.99 -7.28
CA GLU A 77 -9.67 17.34 -7.85
C GLU A 77 -11.00 18.09 -7.74
N SER A 78 -12.12 17.41 -7.99
CA SER A 78 -13.45 18.00 -7.86
C SER A 78 -13.75 18.39 -6.41
N TYR A 79 -13.48 17.52 -5.45
CA TYR A 79 -13.68 17.79 -4.03
C TYR A 79 -12.74 18.88 -3.50
N GLU A 80 -11.49 18.90 -3.96
CA GLU A 80 -10.55 19.96 -3.62
C GLU A 80 -10.99 21.33 -4.18
N HIS A 81 -11.59 21.36 -5.37
CA HIS A 81 -12.16 22.56 -5.93
C HIS A 81 -13.38 23.02 -5.12
N GLU A 82 -14.31 22.13 -4.82
CA GLU A 82 -15.52 22.40 -4.04
C GLU A 82 -15.17 22.91 -2.65
N ARG A 83 -14.23 22.23 -1.97
CA ARG A 83 -13.76 22.62 -0.64
C ARG A 83 -13.31 24.10 -0.55
N LYS A 84 -12.65 24.61 -1.60
CA LYS A 84 -12.17 26.00 -1.65
C LYS A 84 -13.28 27.04 -1.72
N MET A 85 -14.51 26.63 -2.00
CA MET A 85 -15.67 27.55 -2.04
C MET A 85 -16.23 27.85 -0.65
N TYR A 86 -15.98 26.99 0.33
CA TYR A 86 -16.48 27.15 1.69
C TYR A 86 -15.53 28.01 2.54
N LYS A 87 -15.97 29.23 2.90
CA LYS A 87 -15.10 30.22 3.57
C LYS A 87 -15.53 30.61 4.98
N ASP A 88 -16.78 30.30 5.36
CA ASP A 88 -17.39 30.81 6.58
C ASP A 88 -18.04 29.72 7.43
N GLY A 89 -18.09 29.96 8.74
CA GLY A 89 -18.84 29.16 9.69
C GLY A 89 -18.31 27.72 9.87
N ILE A 90 -19.27 26.78 10.06
CA ILE A 90 -18.96 25.36 10.23
C ILE A 90 -18.39 24.74 8.97
N ASP A 91 -18.89 25.18 7.81
CA ASP A 91 -18.40 24.71 6.50
C ASP A 91 -16.90 24.98 6.31
N SER A 92 -16.43 26.16 6.75
CA SER A 92 -15.00 26.49 6.71
C SER A 92 -14.15 25.56 7.59
N ARG A 93 -14.65 25.12 8.74
CA ARG A 93 -13.94 24.18 9.62
C ARG A 93 -13.84 22.80 8.98
N ILE A 94 -14.95 22.28 8.47
CA ILE A 94 -15.00 20.99 7.76
C ILE A 94 -14.05 21.02 6.55
N ALA A 95 -14.14 22.08 5.75
CA ALA A 95 -13.27 22.26 4.59
C ALA A 95 -11.78 22.31 4.97
N TYR A 96 -11.44 22.96 6.08
CA TYR A 96 -10.07 22.99 6.59
C TYR A 96 -9.58 21.63 7.04
N ASP A 97 -10.39 20.87 7.79
CA ASP A 97 -10.02 19.54 8.28
C ASP A 97 -9.78 18.53 7.14
N LEU A 98 -10.50 18.69 6.03
CA LEU A 98 -10.34 17.84 4.84
C LEU A 98 -9.12 18.20 3.99
N THR A 99 -8.53 19.39 4.16
CA THR A 99 -7.41 19.88 3.32
C THR A 99 -6.26 18.87 3.28
N GLY A 100 -5.78 18.45 4.44
CA GLY A 100 -4.66 17.52 4.54
C GLY A 100 -5.00 16.13 4.00
N ARG A 101 -6.25 15.69 4.14
CA ARG A 101 -6.70 14.36 3.71
C ARG A 101 -6.73 14.23 2.19
N PHE A 102 -7.33 15.20 1.49
CA PHE A 102 -7.36 15.20 0.02
C PHE A 102 -5.95 15.31 -0.57
N SER A 103 -5.11 16.20 -0.04
CA SER A 103 -3.72 16.34 -0.49
C SER A 103 -2.92 15.07 -0.26
N TYR A 104 -3.07 14.43 0.89
CA TYR A 104 -2.37 13.18 1.20
C TYR A 104 -2.67 12.06 0.19
N LEU A 105 -3.93 11.89 -0.17
CA LEU A 105 -4.32 10.85 -1.12
C LEU A 105 -3.87 11.18 -2.55
N ALA A 106 -3.95 12.44 -2.95
CA ALA A 106 -3.44 12.90 -4.24
C ALA A 106 -1.92 12.72 -4.34
N ASP A 107 -1.17 13.12 -3.33
CA ASP A 107 0.29 12.95 -3.26
C ASP A 107 0.67 11.46 -3.28
N HIS A 108 -0.12 10.60 -2.61
CA HIS A 108 0.09 9.15 -2.63
C HIS A 108 -0.07 8.57 -4.04
N LEU A 109 -1.07 9.02 -4.82
CA LEU A 109 -1.25 8.60 -6.20
C LEU A 109 -0.10 9.08 -7.10
N GLU A 110 0.36 10.31 -6.92
CA GLU A 110 1.43 10.91 -7.72
C GLU A 110 2.83 10.44 -7.34
N SER A 111 3.00 9.89 -6.14
CA SER A 111 4.30 9.43 -5.66
C SER A 111 4.81 8.22 -6.43
N GLU A 112 6.11 8.19 -6.66
CA GLU A 112 6.81 7.01 -7.11
C GLU A 112 6.75 5.91 -6.05
N ALA A 113 6.53 4.66 -6.47
CA ALA A 113 6.51 3.53 -5.57
C ALA A 113 7.09 2.27 -6.21
N VAL A 114 7.74 1.48 -5.37
CA VAL A 114 8.28 0.17 -5.74
C VAL A 114 7.88 -0.87 -4.70
N GLN A 115 7.35 -1.98 -5.17
CA GLN A 115 7.13 -3.17 -4.36
C GLN A 115 7.95 -4.33 -4.94
N ILE A 116 8.57 -5.13 -4.08
CA ILE A 116 9.39 -6.26 -4.49
C ILE A 116 8.88 -7.51 -3.78
N LYS A 117 8.52 -8.54 -4.54
CA LYS A 117 8.20 -9.88 -4.04
C LYS A 117 9.12 -10.87 -4.70
N VAL A 118 9.66 -11.83 -3.93
CA VAL A 118 10.53 -12.87 -4.47
C VAL A 118 9.92 -14.23 -4.20
N LYS A 119 9.81 -15.03 -5.25
CA LYS A 119 9.32 -16.41 -5.19
C LYS A 119 10.04 -17.27 -6.22
N ASP A 120 10.52 -18.43 -5.80
CA ASP A 120 11.09 -19.48 -6.66
C ASP A 120 12.17 -19.00 -7.65
N GLY A 121 13.04 -18.07 -7.23
CA GLY A 121 14.13 -17.54 -8.05
C GLY A 121 13.72 -16.45 -9.04
N GLN A 122 12.49 -15.95 -8.94
CA GLN A 122 12.01 -14.79 -9.66
C GLN A 122 11.68 -13.65 -8.69
N ALA A 123 11.98 -12.43 -9.08
CA ALA A 123 11.52 -11.23 -8.41
C ALA A 123 10.39 -10.60 -9.25
N GLU A 124 9.26 -10.36 -8.61
CA GLU A 124 8.19 -9.51 -9.12
C GLU A 124 8.44 -8.10 -8.61
N ILE A 125 8.68 -7.18 -9.53
CA ILE A 125 8.95 -5.77 -9.23
C ILE A 125 7.76 -4.98 -9.74
N ALA A 126 6.98 -4.43 -8.83
CA ALA A 126 5.84 -3.59 -9.17
C ALA A 126 6.25 -2.12 -9.05
N LEU A 127 6.07 -1.37 -10.13
CA LEU A 127 6.46 0.03 -10.29
C LEU A 127 5.22 0.90 -10.47
N ARG A 128 5.14 2.02 -9.76
CA ARG A 128 4.16 3.07 -9.96
C ARG A 128 4.86 4.38 -10.27
N ASN A 129 4.42 5.07 -11.34
CA ASN A 129 4.95 6.35 -11.81
C ASN A 129 6.46 6.34 -12.13
N LEU A 130 7.01 5.18 -12.43
CA LEU A 130 8.42 4.98 -12.77
C LEU A 130 8.56 4.31 -14.14
N ASP A 131 9.41 4.87 -14.97
CA ASP A 131 9.75 4.30 -16.29
C ASP A 131 10.71 3.12 -16.17
N LYS A 132 11.59 3.16 -15.21
CA LYS A 132 12.62 2.15 -14.95
C LYS A 132 13.20 2.28 -13.56
N VAL A 133 13.78 1.20 -13.08
CA VAL A 133 14.55 1.17 -11.84
C VAL A 133 15.84 0.37 -12.03
N LYS A 134 16.88 0.74 -11.31
CA LYS A 134 18.08 -0.06 -11.18
C LYS A 134 17.89 -1.05 -10.03
N VAL A 135 17.95 -2.34 -10.34
CA VAL A 135 17.88 -3.43 -9.36
C VAL A 135 19.28 -3.86 -8.99
N ARG A 136 19.60 -3.86 -7.70
CA ARG A 136 20.87 -4.29 -7.15
C ARG A 136 20.65 -5.36 -6.10
N ILE A 137 21.38 -6.48 -6.23
CA ILE A 137 21.39 -7.55 -5.23
C ILE A 137 22.73 -7.49 -4.51
N THR A 138 22.69 -7.42 -3.18
CA THR A 138 23.89 -7.41 -2.34
C THR A 138 23.90 -8.60 -1.38
N LYS A 139 25.11 -9.09 -1.06
CA LYS A 139 25.39 -10.05 0.00
C LYS A 139 26.44 -9.44 0.91
N ARG A 140 26.12 -9.22 2.19
CA ARG A 140 27.03 -8.53 3.15
C ARG A 140 27.59 -7.21 2.60
N ASP A 141 26.70 -6.40 1.98
CA ASP A 141 27.01 -5.10 1.33
C ASP A 141 27.84 -5.15 0.04
N GLU A 142 28.30 -6.30 -0.40
CA GLU A 142 28.94 -6.48 -1.70
C GLU A 142 27.88 -6.68 -2.79
N THR A 143 27.98 -5.93 -3.89
CA THR A 143 27.08 -6.10 -5.04
C THR A 143 27.42 -7.37 -5.78
N VAL A 144 26.47 -8.31 -5.86
CA VAL A 144 26.63 -9.58 -6.58
C VAL A 144 25.90 -9.58 -7.92
N PHE A 145 24.93 -8.67 -8.10
CA PHE A 145 24.20 -8.53 -9.36
C PHE A 145 23.63 -7.11 -9.46
N GLU A 146 23.64 -6.56 -10.66
CA GLU A 146 22.99 -5.28 -10.95
C GLU A 146 22.41 -5.31 -12.36
N THR A 147 21.18 -4.77 -12.53
CA THR A 147 20.51 -4.64 -13.82
C THR A 147 19.54 -3.46 -13.80
N ILE A 148 19.05 -3.07 -14.99
CA ILE A 148 17.97 -2.11 -15.14
C ILE A 148 16.70 -2.88 -15.51
N VAL A 149 15.62 -2.58 -14.82
CA VAL A 149 14.28 -3.08 -15.15
C VAL A 149 13.46 -1.91 -15.68
N GLU A 150 13.03 -2.04 -16.93
CA GLU A 150 12.20 -1.04 -17.61
C GLU A 150 10.72 -1.38 -17.43
N ASN A 151 9.88 -0.35 -17.28
CA ASN A 151 8.42 -0.47 -17.26
C ASN A 151 7.87 -0.19 -18.66
N PRO A 152 7.52 -1.21 -19.46
CA PRO A 152 7.04 -1.02 -20.83
C PRO A 152 5.59 -0.53 -20.89
N VAL A 153 4.82 -0.75 -19.81
CA VAL A 153 3.37 -0.41 -19.78
C VAL A 153 3.15 1.05 -19.40
N ARG A 154 3.83 1.52 -18.37
CA ARG A 154 3.76 2.91 -17.86
C ARG A 154 2.33 3.34 -17.52
N SER A 155 1.64 2.52 -16.77
CA SER A 155 0.30 2.83 -16.28
C SER A 155 0.34 4.04 -15.34
N PHE A 156 -0.59 5.00 -15.54
CA PHE A 156 -0.70 6.12 -14.61
C PHE A 156 -1.29 5.65 -13.28
N TYR A 157 -0.62 5.98 -12.18
CA TYR A 157 -1.01 5.73 -10.79
C TYR A 157 -1.15 4.25 -10.38
N ALA A 158 -1.18 3.31 -11.32
CA ALA A 158 -1.25 1.87 -11.05
C ALA A 158 0.13 1.24 -10.87
N LEU A 159 0.16 0.08 -10.24
CA LEU A 159 1.37 -0.73 -10.09
C LEU A 159 1.52 -1.67 -11.31
N ASP A 160 2.51 -1.40 -12.16
CA ASP A 160 2.89 -2.31 -13.24
C ASP A 160 3.89 -3.34 -12.72
N THR A 161 3.54 -4.61 -12.78
CA THR A 161 4.39 -5.70 -12.29
C THR A 161 5.26 -6.28 -13.40
N ILE A 162 6.57 -6.27 -13.20
CA ILE A 162 7.57 -6.81 -14.11
C ILE A 162 8.26 -8.00 -13.44
N ALA A 163 8.36 -9.12 -14.16
CA ALA A 163 9.08 -10.29 -13.69
C ALA A 163 10.57 -10.19 -14.05
N LEU A 164 11.44 -10.34 -13.06
CA LEU A 164 12.89 -10.40 -13.20
C LEU A 164 13.39 -11.77 -12.77
N SER A 165 13.99 -12.53 -13.70
CA SER A 165 14.69 -13.76 -13.34
C SER A 165 15.96 -13.44 -12.56
N LEU A 166 16.06 -13.97 -11.34
CA LEU A 166 17.24 -13.76 -10.53
C LEU A 166 18.42 -14.61 -11.04
N PRO A 167 19.67 -14.14 -10.92
CA PRO A 167 20.82 -14.93 -11.26
C PRO A 167 20.94 -16.16 -10.35
N LYS A 168 21.73 -17.15 -10.75
CA LYS A 168 22.04 -18.29 -9.89
C LYS A 168 22.89 -17.80 -8.71
N LEU A 169 22.27 -17.69 -7.55
CA LEU A 169 22.90 -17.28 -6.30
C LEU A 169 23.27 -18.53 -5.48
N ASP A 170 24.35 -18.46 -4.73
CA ASP A 170 24.70 -19.45 -3.71
C ASP A 170 23.84 -19.26 -2.45
N ASP A 171 23.94 -20.17 -1.48
CA ASP A 171 23.32 -20.01 -0.18
C ASP A 171 23.84 -18.75 0.52
N GLY A 172 22.93 -17.98 1.06
CA GLY A 172 23.26 -16.74 1.74
C GLY A 172 22.09 -15.84 2.02
N ASP A 173 22.40 -14.76 2.70
CA ASP A 173 21.46 -13.71 3.02
C ASP A 173 21.67 -12.55 2.07
N TYR A 174 20.63 -12.23 1.29
CA TYR A 174 20.66 -11.23 0.24
C TYR A 174 19.68 -10.09 0.53
N ARG A 175 20.04 -8.92 0.02
CA ARG A 175 19.15 -7.77 -0.03
C ARG A 175 18.99 -7.35 -1.49
N ILE A 176 17.74 -7.27 -1.94
CA ILE A 176 17.39 -6.76 -3.26
C ILE A 176 16.91 -5.33 -3.07
N ARG A 177 17.55 -4.39 -3.76
CA ARG A 177 17.26 -2.95 -3.69
C ARG A 177 16.87 -2.45 -5.07
N CYS A 178 15.85 -1.59 -5.12
CA CYS A 178 15.52 -0.81 -6.29
C CYS A 178 15.95 0.64 -6.07
N LEU A 179 16.66 1.18 -7.04
CA LEU A 179 17.25 2.51 -6.98
C LEU A 179 16.71 3.34 -8.16
N ASP A 180 16.34 4.59 -7.87
CA ASP A 180 16.22 5.63 -8.89
C ASP A 180 17.40 6.60 -8.74
N GLY A 181 18.26 6.64 -9.76
CA GLY A 181 19.52 7.35 -9.65
C GLY A 181 20.41 6.82 -8.50
N LYS A 182 20.50 7.59 -7.42
CA LYS A 182 21.26 7.24 -6.21
C LYS A 182 20.35 6.86 -5.03
N ASP A 183 19.07 7.17 -5.13
CA ASP A 183 18.11 7.02 -4.04
C ASP A 183 17.52 5.61 -4.01
N GLU A 184 17.47 5.00 -2.83
CA GLU A 184 16.84 3.71 -2.62
C GLU A 184 15.35 3.94 -2.44
N ILE A 185 14.55 3.45 -3.39
CA ILE A 185 13.09 3.62 -3.43
C ILE A 185 12.33 2.34 -3.07
N GLY A 186 13.02 1.24 -2.90
CA GLY A 186 12.43 -0.02 -2.44
C GLY A 186 13.47 -1.06 -2.12
N GLN A 187 13.17 -1.92 -1.15
CA GLN A 187 14.04 -3.04 -0.79
C GLN A 187 13.25 -4.27 -0.34
N CYS A 188 13.88 -5.44 -0.51
CA CYS A 188 13.37 -6.70 -0.03
C CYS A 188 14.53 -7.54 0.53
N HIS A 189 14.29 -8.18 1.67
CA HIS A 189 15.19 -9.18 2.23
C HIS A 189 14.93 -10.52 1.57
N TYR A 190 15.98 -11.16 1.04
CA TYR A 190 15.89 -12.43 0.33
C TYR A 190 16.87 -13.46 0.90
N PRO A 191 16.50 -14.20 1.95
CA PRO A 191 17.30 -15.31 2.45
C PRO A 191 17.18 -16.49 1.47
N LYS A 192 18.31 -16.95 0.97
CA LYS A 192 18.39 -18.13 0.12
C LYS A 192 19.24 -19.18 0.84
N PHE A 193 18.60 -20.13 1.49
CA PHE A 193 19.24 -21.22 2.16
C PHE A 193 18.64 -22.54 1.72
N THR A 194 19.50 -23.54 1.56
CA THR A 194 19.10 -24.92 1.28
C THR A 194 18.87 -25.66 2.59
N LEU A 195 19.65 -25.32 3.63
CA LEU A 195 19.64 -26.03 4.91
C LEU A 195 19.34 -25.08 6.07
N SER A 196 18.60 -25.57 7.03
CA SER A 196 18.43 -25.00 8.37
C SER A 196 19.22 -25.82 9.38
N VAL A 197 20.04 -25.16 10.20
CA VAL A 197 20.83 -25.83 11.24
C VAL A 197 20.44 -25.25 12.59
N SER A 198 20.03 -26.11 13.53
CA SER A 198 19.75 -25.70 14.90
C SER A 198 20.56 -26.54 15.89
N LEU A 199 21.06 -25.85 16.92
CA LEU A 199 21.79 -26.45 18.02
C LEU A 199 20.85 -26.56 19.23
N ARG A 200 20.76 -27.74 19.83
CA ARG A 200 19.97 -27.95 21.05
C ARG A 200 20.83 -28.63 22.12
N ASP A 201 20.64 -28.20 23.35
CA ASP A 201 21.25 -28.88 24.47
C ASP A 201 20.47 -30.15 24.78
N GLY A 202 21.16 -31.26 24.94
CA GLY A 202 20.60 -32.55 25.32
C GLY A 202 21.30 -33.11 26.57
N SER A 203 20.76 -34.16 27.16
CA SER A 203 21.32 -34.77 28.38
C SER A 203 22.73 -35.34 28.20
N GLU A 204 23.15 -35.61 26.97
CA GLU A 204 24.46 -36.19 26.60
C GLU A 204 25.37 -35.15 25.87
N GLY A 205 25.01 -33.86 25.88
CA GLY A 205 25.71 -32.80 25.19
C GLY A 205 24.87 -32.08 24.12
N LYS A 206 25.55 -31.29 23.30
CA LYS A 206 24.88 -30.53 22.25
C LYS A 206 24.52 -31.41 21.05
N ARG A 207 23.29 -31.30 20.57
CA ARG A 207 22.82 -31.98 19.37
C ARG A 207 22.60 -30.98 18.26
N ILE A 208 23.07 -31.31 17.07
CA ILE A 208 22.86 -30.53 15.84
C ILE A 208 21.74 -31.16 15.05
N TYR A 209 20.72 -30.36 14.74
CA TYR A 209 19.63 -30.76 13.86
C TYR A 209 19.77 -30.02 12.54
N VAL A 210 19.75 -30.79 11.45
CA VAL A 210 19.78 -30.25 10.09
C VAL A 210 18.47 -30.59 9.41
N ALA A 211 17.84 -29.59 8.82
CA ALA A 211 16.58 -29.76 8.10
C ALA A 211 16.65 -28.99 6.76
N ASP A 212 15.81 -29.40 5.82
CA ASP A 212 15.55 -28.58 4.65
C ASP A 212 14.96 -27.22 5.09
N TYR A 213 15.50 -26.13 4.56
CA TYR A 213 15.12 -24.78 5.00
C TYR A 213 13.67 -24.43 4.66
N LYS A 214 13.17 -24.95 3.52
CA LYS A 214 11.82 -24.60 3.02
C LYS A 214 10.74 -25.46 3.68
N THR A 215 10.98 -26.77 3.79
CA THR A 215 9.98 -27.71 4.27
C THR A 215 10.07 -27.99 5.77
N GLY A 216 11.23 -27.73 6.39
CA GLY A 216 11.51 -28.07 7.77
C GLY A 216 11.73 -29.59 7.98
N GLU A 217 11.73 -30.41 6.91
CA GLU A 217 11.94 -31.83 7.02
C GLU A 217 13.36 -32.16 7.48
N PRO A 218 13.55 -33.02 8.48
CA PRO A 218 14.86 -33.40 8.96
C PRO A 218 15.65 -34.17 7.91
N LEU A 219 16.89 -33.74 7.68
CA LEU A 219 17.80 -34.41 6.76
C LEU A 219 18.70 -35.35 7.53
N ARG A 220 18.94 -36.55 6.94
CA ARG A 220 19.83 -37.58 7.49
C ARG A 220 21.13 -37.64 6.70
N ASN A 221 22.22 -38.01 7.36
CA ASN A 221 23.54 -38.21 6.74
C ASN A 221 24.11 -36.95 6.07
N VAL A 222 23.98 -35.82 6.75
CA VAL A 222 24.58 -34.54 6.29
C VAL A 222 26.03 -34.50 6.76
N ASP A 223 26.97 -34.43 5.82
CA ASP A 223 28.39 -34.22 6.14
C ASP A 223 28.63 -32.76 6.52
N MET A 224 29.03 -32.56 7.77
CA MET A 224 29.44 -31.23 8.27
C MET A 224 30.99 -31.16 8.25
N LYS A 225 31.50 -30.28 7.45
CA LYS A 225 32.94 -29.98 7.37
C LYS A 225 33.29 -28.70 8.13
#